data_3a12f18eaaae30390d58dc74d15348d5
#
_entry.id   3a12f18eaaae30390d58dc74d15348d5
#
_cell.length_a   1.000
_cell.length_b   1.000
_cell.length_c   1.000
_cell.angle_alpha   90.00
_cell.angle_beta   90.00
_cell.angle_gamma   90.00
#
_symmetry.space_group_name_H-M   'P 1'
#
loop_
_entity.id
_entity.type
_entity.pdbx_description
1 polymer ?
#
loop_
_entity_poly.entity_id
_entity_poly.type
_entity_poly.pdbx_seq_one_letter_code
_entity_poly.pdbx_strand_id
1 'polypeptide(L)'
;LDEKWNGYISVAKNYRLMATGSFTNKFYLLLRYRDYSRNDLLLYSVEEATGNYTLFTIKGYIPFVPTEFSVTEHAAIIGGYYNRIPVVLYYSLTEFRSKVLPGLFSESGELTQVQTHEDGSFEVLISAKNLERQRTIWIKSYDPEGNLLRNMALEPGENKDLIFGRSIRIPGGKQIVAGVYGIRSSEFSRGVFVATIAPSGLEQIKYYNFGDLENFFRYMKAKREQRIKSRIQRKKIKGKKLRFNYRFLVHELVPYKDQFVLLGEAFYPHYTDARETPFFGAYSMGPGFLYNGRVFDGFYYTHAVVMGFNENGKLLWDNSFEINDVKTFSLEQFVKVDVLPDRLALMYIYENKIRTKIIRDDRVLEGKSIDPILTFRESDVVRNEKNTKNTLSYWYGDYLYACGMQDIASGSPGVRSNRRVFFINKLHYAR
;
A
#
# COMPACT_ATOMS: atom_id res chain seq x y z
N LEU A 1 -9.24 10.48 24.81
CA LEU A 1 -8.58 11.38 23.86
C LEU A 1 -8.71 12.79 24.35
N ASP A 2 -7.63 13.34 24.87
CA ASP A 2 -7.61 14.72 25.33
C ASP A 2 -7.11 15.60 24.17
N GLU A 3 -7.88 16.65 23.87
CA GLU A 3 -7.50 17.65 22.86
C GLU A 3 -6.40 18.53 23.43
N LYS A 4 -5.22 18.55 22.80
CA LYS A 4 -4.12 19.41 23.18
C LYS A 4 -4.26 20.81 22.58
N TRP A 5 -4.68 20.86 21.35
CA TRP A 5 -4.94 22.11 20.62
C TRP A 5 -5.86 21.82 19.42
N ASN A 6 -6.55 22.83 18.96
CA ASN A 6 -7.25 22.85 17.69
C ASN A 6 -6.87 24.09 16.89
N GLY A 7 -7.01 24.02 15.58
CA GLY A 7 -6.65 25.11 14.72
C GLY A 7 -7.12 24.91 13.27
N TYR A 8 -6.91 25.92 12.46
CA TYR A 8 -7.27 25.93 11.05
C TYR A 8 -6.05 26.21 10.20
N ILE A 9 -5.85 25.40 9.19
CA ILE A 9 -4.92 25.69 8.11
C ILE A 9 -5.72 26.24 6.93
N SER A 10 -5.47 27.47 6.56
CA SER A 10 -6.11 28.06 5.38
C SER A 10 -5.48 27.48 4.12
N VAL A 11 -6.23 26.61 3.44
CA VAL A 11 -5.81 26.00 2.19
C VAL A 11 -6.35 26.82 1.02
N ALA A 12 -5.47 27.19 0.09
CA ALA A 12 -5.86 27.91 -1.12
C ALA A 12 -6.90 27.11 -1.92
N LYS A 13 -7.87 27.83 -2.49
CA LYS A 13 -8.96 27.25 -3.28
C LYS A 13 -8.40 26.33 -4.39
N ASN A 14 -9.04 25.20 -4.59
CA ASN A 14 -8.69 24.20 -5.60
C ASN A 14 -7.40 23.37 -5.32
N TYR A 15 -6.78 23.48 -4.16
CA TYR A 15 -5.79 22.51 -3.72
C TYR A 15 -6.46 21.32 -3.03
N ARG A 16 -5.86 20.14 -3.17
CA ARG A 16 -6.29 18.91 -2.49
C ARG A 16 -5.10 18.26 -1.82
N LEU A 17 -5.35 17.63 -0.68
CA LEU A 17 -4.37 16.82 0.03
C LEU A 17 -4.04 15.58 -0.83
N MET A 18 -2.75 15.38 -1.04
CA MET A 18 -2.21 14.22 -1.78
C MET A 18 -1.62 13.20 -0.83
N ALA A 19 -0.83 13.64 0.13
CA ALA A 19 -0.16 12.78 1.09
C ALA A 19 0.09 13.49 2.41
N THR A 20 0.31 12.71 3.44
CA THR A 20 0.75 13.16 4.76
C THR A 20 2.02 12.42 5.15
N GLY A 21 2.86 13.05 5.94
CA GLY A 21 4.06 12.45 6.50
C GLY A 21 4.35 13.04 7.87
N SER A 22 5.25 12.42 8.61
CA SER A 22 5.73 12.92 9.89
C SER A 22 7.23 12.71 10.01
N PHE A 23 7.90 13.64 10.64
CA PHE A 23 9.30 13.50 11.02
C PHE A 23 9.53 14.25 12.33
N THR A 24 10.07 13.54 13.33
CA THR A 24 10.28 14.08 14.68
C THR A 24 8.95 14.62 15.24
N ASN A 25 8.88 15.90 15.60
CA ASN A 25 7.69 16.54 16.21
C ASN A 25 6.91 17.39 15.20
N LYS A 26 6.97 17.05 13.92
CA LYS A 26 6.30 17.78 12.83
C LYS A 26 5.46 16.86 11.97
N PHE A 27 4.30 17.35 11.58
CA PHE A 27 3.46 16.76 10.54
C PHE A 27 3.61 17.55 9.24
N TYR A 28 3.59 16.84 8.15
CA TYR A 28 3.70 17.42 6.82
C TYR A 28 2.48 17.07 5.98
N LEU A 29 1.91 18.08 5.33
CA LEU A 29 0.77 17.93 4.45
C LEU A 29 1.19 18.35 3.05
N LEU A 30 1.19 17.42 2.10
CA LEU A 30 1.49 17.70 0.70
C LEU A 30 0.20 17.91 -0.07
N LEU A 31 0.03 19.09 -0.65
CA LEU A 31 -1.13 19.45 -1.43
C LEU A 31 -0.74 19.74 -2.87
N ARG A 32 -1.66 19.44 -3.79
CA ARG A 32 -1.53 19.71 -5.22
C ARG A 32 -2.75 20.45 -5.73
N TYR A 33 -2.56 21.31 -6.74
CA TYR A 33 -3.67 21.95 -7.44
C TYR A 33 -4.55 20.89 -8.13
N ARG A 34 -5.87 21.08 -8.11
CA ARG A 34 -6.84 20.05 -8.48
C ARG A 34 -6.76 19.65 -9.97
N ASP A 35 -6.53 20.62 -10.83
CA ASP A 35 -6.30 20.40 -12.26
C ASP A 35 -4.81 20.53 -12.61
N TYR A 36 -4.46 20.29 -13.86
CA TYR A 36 -3.07 20.33 -14.33
C TYR A 36 -2.63 21.72 -14.80
N SER A 37 -3.41 22.76 -14.57
CA SER A 37 -3.10 24.14 -14.97
C SER A 37 -1.95 24.73 -14.15
N ARG A 38 -1.69 24.18 -12.97
CA ARG A 38 -0.56 24.56 -12.10
C ARG A 38 0.22 23.35 -11.68
N ASN A 39 1.54 23.46 -11.75
CA ASN A 39 2.47 22.38 -11.38
C ASN A 39 3.00 22.53 -9.95
N ASP A 40 2.63 23.59 -9.26
CA ASP A 40 3.12 23.86 -7.91
C ASP A 40 2.51 22.89 -6.91
N LEU A 41 3.34 22.46 -5.96
CA LEU A 41 2.92 21.74 -4.77
C LEU A 41 3.02 22.66 -3.56
N LEU A 42 2.08 22.53 -2.64
CA LEU A 42 2.13 23.19 -1.35
C LEU A 42 2.49 22.15 -0.30
N LEU A 43 3.51 22.46 0.49
CA LEU A 43 3.95 21.64 1.62
C LEU A 43 3.74 22.43 2.89
N TYR A 44 2.84 21.97 3.76
CA TYR A 44 2.67 22.51 5.10
C TYR A 44 3.47 21.67 6.07
N SER A 45 4.28 22.33 6.91
CA SER A 45 4.93 21.73 8.08
C SER A 45 4.20 22.23 9.31
N VAL A 46 3.63 21.35 10.11
CA VAL A 46 2.84 21.69 11.31
C VAL A 46 3.54 21.13 12.53
N GLU A 47 3.80 21.97 13.52
CA GLU A 47 4.39 21.56 14.80
C GLU A 47 3.38 20.80 15.65
N GLU A 48 3.76 19.61 16.14
CA GLU A 48 2.89 18.77 16.95
C GLU A 48 2.45 19.44 18.26
N ALA A 49 3.33 20.19 18.90
CA ALA A 49 3.05 20.76 20.21
C ALA A 49 2.12 21.97 20.18
N THR A 50 2.22 22.81 19.13
CA THR A 50 1.58 24.12 19.07
C THR A 50 0.54 24.26 17.97
N GLY A 51 0.59 23.41 16.95
CA GLY A 51 -0.21 23.56 15.73
C GLY A 51 0.26 24.70 14.82
N ASN A 52 1.34 25.38 15.14
CA ASN A 52 1.93 26.39 14.27
C ASN A 52 2.39 25.75 12.97
N TYR A 53 2.21 26.43 11.86
CA TYR A 53 2.58 25.87 10.59
C TYR A 53 3.44 26.82 9.74
N THR A 54 4.27 26.22 8.92
CA THR A 54 5.04 26.89 7.88
C THR A 54 4.59 26.36 6.51
N LEU A 55 4.41 27.25 5.55
CA LEU A 55 4.05 26.91 4.18
C LEU A 55 5.26 27.04 3.25
N PHE A 56 5.58 25.97 2.57
CA PHE A 56 6.54 25.93 1.48
C PHE A 56 5.84 25.78 0.14
N THR A 57 6.24 26.57 -0.84
CA THR A 57 5.78 26.42 -2.21
C THR A 57 6.86 25.75 -3.04
N ILE A 58 6.60 24.53 -3.45
CA ILE A 58 7.49 23.75 -4.30
C ILE A 58 7.12 24.02 -5.76
N LYS A 59 7.97 24.79 -6.44
CA LYS A 59 7.75 25.11 -7.86
C LYS A 59 7.97 23.86 -8.70
N GLY A 60 6.97 23.47 -9.44
CA GLY A 60 7.00 22.35 -10.37
C GLY A 60 7.25 22.83 -11.80
N TYR A 61 8.22 22.25 -12.48
CA TYR A 61 8.53 22.57 -13.87
C TYR A 61 7.77 21.68 -14.88
N ILE A 62 7.17 20.61 -14.38
CA ILE A 62 6.43 19.61 -15.18
C ILE A 62 5.11 19.25 -14.51
N PRO A 63 4.08 18.84 -15.27
CA PRO A 63 2.83 18.29 -14.70
C PRO A 63 3.12 16.97 -13.99
N PHE A 64 3.23 17.03 -12.67
CA PHE A 64 3.65 15.91 -11.83
C PHE A 64 2.50 15.45 -10.94
N VAL A 65 2.31 14.13 -10.86
CA VAL A 65 1.29 13.51 -9.99
C VAL A 65 1.98 12.77 -8.86
N PRO A 66 2.01 13.33 -7.64
CA PRO A 66 2.59 12.67 -6.47
C PRO A 66 1.84 11.38 -6.12
N THR A 67 2.58 10.30 -5.82
CA THR A 67 2.06 9.02 -5.35
C THR A 67 2.78 8.50 -4.11
N GLU A 68 4.05 8.91 -3.91
CA GLU A 68 4.88 8.55 -2.77
C GLU A 68 5.39 9.83 -2.11
N PHE A 69 5.44 9.84 -0.79
CA PHE A 69 5.90 11.00 -0.02
C PHE A 69 6.60 10.55 1.25
N SER A 70 7.81 11.03 1.44
CA SER A 70 8.61 10.82 2.64
C SER A 70 9.29 12.12 3.04
N VAL A 71 9.57 12.27 4.32
CA VAL A 71 10.25 13.45 4.87
C VAL A 71 11.40 12.98 5.74
N THR A 72 12.51 13.68 5.63
CA THR A 72 13.69 13.57 6.51
C THR A 72 13.86 14.88 7.28
N GLU A 73 14.91 15.00 8.08
CA GLU A 73 15.25 16.25 8.77
C GLU A 73 15.45 17.41 7.80
N HIS A 74 16.06 17.15 6.63
CA HIS A 74 16.53 18.19 5.72
C HIS A 74 15.75 18.28 4.41
N ALA A 75 14.93 17.29 4.11
CA ALA A 75 14.28 17.23 2.82
C ALA A 75 12.88 16.58 2.82
N ALA A 76 12.06 17.03 1.89
CA ALA A 76 10.85 16.32 1.46
C ALA A 76 11.14 15.60 0.13
N ILE A 77 10.90 14.30 0.09
CA ILE A 77 11.13 13.42 -1.05
C ILE A 77 9.77 13.02 -1.60
N ILE A 78 9.49 13.42 -2.83
CA ILE A 78 8.17 13.30 -3.45
C ILE A 78 8.32 12.45 -4.71
N GLY A 79 7.86 11.21 -4.63
CA GLY A 79 7.79 10.30 -5.77
C GLY A 79 6.48 10.42 -6.53
N GLY A 80 6.49 10.21 -7.83
CA GLY A 80 5.29 10.24 -8.64
C GLY A 80 5.56 10.07 -10.13
N TYR A 81 4.64 10.59 -10.96
CA TYR A 81 4.69 10.33 -12.39
C TYR A 81 4.53 11.59 -13.23
N TYR A 82 5.30 11.64 -14.32
CA TYR A 82 5.10 12.52 -15.46
C TYR A 82 4.98 11.65 -16.73
N ASN A 83 3.85 11.70 -17.42
CA ASN A 83 3.60 10.89 -18.64
C ASN A 83 3.93 9.39 -18.45
N ARG A 84 3.55 8.80 -17.32
CA ARG A 84 3.83 7.41 -16.92
C ARG A 84 5.32 7.08 -16.68
N ILE A 85 6.16 8.09 -16.67
CA ILE A 85 7.57 7.96 -16.30
C ILE A 85 7.69 8.26 -14.81
N PRO A 86 8.30 7.40 -14.00
CA PRO A 86 8.55 7.67 -12.60
C PRO A 86 9.54 8.82 -12.44
N VAL A 87 9.18 9.77 -11.60
CA VAL A 87 9.99 10.94 -11.26
C VAL A 87 10.01 11.09 -9.75
N VAL A 88 11.16 11.44 -9.20
CA VAL A 88 11.26 11.79 -7.79
C VAL A 88 11.85 13.19 -7.66
N LEU A 89 11.12 14.04 -6.97
CA LEU A 89 11.54 15.38 -6.58
C LEU A 89 12.16 15.32 -5.19
N TYR A 90 13.31 15.91 -5.06
CA TYR A 90 13.94 16.24 -3.78
C TYR A 90 13.73 17.73 -3.52
N TYR A 91 13.14 18.09 -2.39
CA TYR A 91 12.96 19.45 -1.95
C TYR A 91 13.71 19.69 -0.64
N SER A 92 14.76 20.52 -0.68
CA SER A 92 15.50 20.89 0.52
C SER A 92 14.66 21.81 1.41
N LEU A 93 14.45 21.41 2.66
CA LEU A 93 13.74 22.19 3.68
C LEU A 93 14.61 23.30 4.26
N THR A 94 15.93 23.29 3.99
CA THR A 94 16.89 24.30 4.46
C THR A 94 17.21 25.33 3.39
N GLU A 95 17.39 24.88 2.13
CA GLU A 95 17.73 25.78 1.01
C GLU A 95 16.51 26.28 0.23
N PHE A 96 15.33 25.67 0.48
CA PHE A 96 14.06 25.98 -0.19
C PHE A 96 14.13 25.79 -1.73
N ARG A 97 14.89 24.79 -2.16
CA ARG A 97 15.10 24.48 -3.58
C ARG A 97 14.67 23.05 -3.89
N SER A 98 14.12 22.88 -5.08
CA SER A 98 13.77 21.56 -5.59
C SER A 98 14.71 21.13 -6.70
N LYS A 99 15.01 19.83 -6.75
CA LYS A 99 15.69 19.19 -7.88
C LYS A 99 15.03 17.86 -8.20
N VAL A 100 15.07 17.47 -9.47
CA VAL A 100 14.72 16.11 -9.88
C VAL A 100 15.91 15.21 -9.60
N LEU A 101 15.67 14.07 -8.95
CA LEU A 101 16.76 13.15 -8.64
C LEU A 101 17.38 12.55 -9.91
N PRO A 102 18.72 12.45 -9.97
CA PRO A 102 19.41 11.87 -11.12
C PRO A 102 19.19 10.36 -11.21
N GLY A 103 19.42 9.81 -12.40
CA GLY A 103 19.42 8.38 -12.65
C GLY A 103 18.04 7.72 -12.72
N LEU A 104 16.96 8.47 -12.71
CA LEU A 104 15.63 7.94 -12.96
C LEU A 104 15.46 7.66 -14.46
N PHE A 105 14.59 6.68 -14.77
CA PHE A 105 14.46 6.20 -16.13
C PHE A 105 13.76 7.20 -17.04
N SER A 106 14.16 7.21 -18.31
CA SER A 106 13.41 7.85 -19.39
C SER A 106 12.22 7.00 -19.88
N GLU A 107 12.15 5.73 -19.46
CA GLU A 107 11.13 4.79 -19.89
C GLU A 107 10.01 4.64 -18.84
N SER A 108 8.85 4.16 -19.30
CA SER A 108 7.72 3.87 -18.42
C SER A 108 8.07 2.76 -17.41
N GLY A 109 7.80 3.01 -16.15
CA GLY A 109 8.03 2.09 -15.04
C GLY A 109 7.04 2.33 -13.92
N GLU A 110 7.15 1.54 -12.86
CA GLU A 110 6.34 1.67 -11.65
C GLU A 110 7.25 2.02 -10.47
N LEU A 111 6.99 3.17 -9.86
CA LEU A 111 7.63 3.55 -8.61
C LEU A 111 7.03 2.68 -7.50
N THR A 112 7.87 1.82 -6.91
CA THR A 112 7.37 0.84 -5.93
C THR A 112 7.61 1.27 -4.50
N GLN A 113 8.63 2.09 -4.24
CA GLN A 113 8.94 2.59 -2.91
C GLN A 113 9.83 3.82 -2.95
N VAL A 114 9.58 4.74 -2.01
CA VAL A 114 10.54 5.76 -1.56
C VAL A 114 10.71 5.53 -0.06
N GLN A 115 11.91 5.17 0.37
CA GLN A 115 12.21 4.84 1.76
C GLN A 115 13.34 5.70 2.29
N THR A 116 13.11 6.35 3.41
CA THR A 116 14.09 7.14 4.15
C THR A 116 14.71 6.33 5.28
N HIS A 117 15.93 6.64 5.63
CA HIS A 117 16.69 6.01 6.71
C HIS A 117 17.04 7.02 7.81
N GLU A 118 17.42 6.52 8.98
CA GLU A 118 17.75 7.35 10.15
C GLU A 118 18.93 8.29 9.91
N ASP A 119 19.87 7.88 9.06
CA ASP A 119 21.04 8.69 8.66
C ASP A 119 20.71 9.80 7.64
N GLY A 120 19.43 9.96 7.30
CA GLY A 120 18.94 10.91 6.29
C GLY A 120 19.11 10.43 4.84
N SER A 121 19.86 9.36 4.60
CA SER A 121 19.93 8.73 3.28
C SER A 121 18.57 8.13 2.90
N PHE A 122 18.35 7.89 1.62
CA PHE A 122 17.10 7.30 1.18
C PHE A 122 17.27 6.43 -0.07
N GLU A 123 16.28 5.60 -0.31
CA GLU A 123 16.24 4.69 -1.45
C GLU A 123 14.97 4.86 -2.27
N VAL A 124 15.14 4.69 -3.56
CA VAL A 124 14.03 4.68 -4.53
C VAL A 124 14.05 3.35 -5.26
N LEU A 125 12.94 2.62 -5.19
CA LEU A 125 12.74 1.38 -5.92
C LEU A 125 11.80 1.60 -7.08
N ILE A 126 12.19 1.08 -8.25
CA ILE A 126 11.42 1.20 -9.49
C ILE A 126 11.37 -0.15 -10.19
N SER A 127 10.16 -0.60 -10.53
CA SER A 127 9.95 -1.72 -11.43
C SER A 127 9.89 -1.20 -12.87
N ALA A 128 10.92 -1.49 -13.66
CA ALA A 128 11.00 -1.07 -15.05
C ALA A 128 11.64 -2.15 -15.93
N LYS A 129 11.47 -2.05 -17.23
CA LYS A 129 12.10 -2.99 -18.16
C LYS A 129 13.60 -2.71 -18.29
N ASN A 130 14.39 -3.78 -18.33
CA ASN A 130 15.78 -3.72 -18.68
C ASN A 130 15.97 -3.75 -20.23
N LEU A 131 17.21 -3.74 -20.70
CA LEU A 131 17.55 -3.79 -22.12
C LEU A 131 16.99 -5.04 -22.84
N GLU A 132 16.83 -6.14 -22.12
CA GLU A 132 16.26 -7.39 -22.64
C GLU A 132 14.71 -7.42 -22.58
N ARG A 133 14.09 -6.28 -22.26
CA ARG A 133 12.64 -6.13 -22.07
C ARG A 133 12.04 -7.00 -20.95
N GLN A 134 12.86 -7.45 -19.99
CA GLN A 134 12.39 -8.08 -18.77
C GLN A 134 12.11 -7.01 -17.72
N ARG A 135 11.04 -7.16 -16.94
CA ARG A 135 10.80 -6.30 -15.77
C ARG A 135 11.77 -6.67 -14.65
N THR A 136 12.50 -5.68 -14.19
CA THR A 136 13.46 -5.79 -13.08
C THR A 136 13.18 -4.75 -12.02
N ILE A 137 13.64 -4.96 -10.81
CA ILE A 137 13.59 -3.95 -9.76
C ILE A 137 14.94 -3.22 -9.74
N TRP A 138 14.87 -1.92 -9.95
CA TRP A 138 16.00 -1.02 -9.81
C TRP A 138 16.00 -0.42 -8.41
N ILE A 139 17.13 -0.43 -7.76
CA ILE A 139 17.37 0.13 -6.44
C ILE A 139 18.37 1.26 -6.60
N LYS A 140 17.95 2.46 -6.24
CA LYS A 140 18.77 3.65 -6.28
C LYS A 140 18.88 4.21 -4.87
N SER A 141 20.12 4.29 -4.37
CA SER A 141 20.38 4.87 -3.05
C SER A 141 20.98 6.27 -3.21
N TYR A 142 20.55 7.16 -2.37
CA TYR A 142 20.95 8.58 -2.37
C TYR A 142 21.44 8.98 -0.99
N ASP A 143 22.37 9.94 -0.96
CA ASP A 143 22.77 10.61 0.27
C ASP A 143 21.67 11.57 0.77
N PRO A 144 21.81 12.17 1.98
CA PRO A 144 20.84 13.14 2.50
C PRO A 144 20.62 14.36 1.61
N GLU A 145 21.59 14.72 0.78
CA GLU A 145 21.53 15.82 -0.18
C GLU A 145 20.92 15.43 -1.53
N GLY A 146 20.59 14.14 -1.71
CA GLY A 146 19.99 13.60 -2.94
C GLY A 146 20.99 13.42 -4.09
N ASN A 147 22.24 13.14 -3.78
CA ASN A 147 23.22 12.68 -4.77
C ASN A 147 23.17 11.16 -4.87
N LEU A 148 23.28 10.63 -6.07
CA LEU A 148 23.20 9.20 -6.33
C LEU A 148 24.46 8.49 -5.81
N LEU A 149 24.30 7.61 -4.83
CA LEU A 149 25.36 6.77 -4.28
C LEU A 149 25.46 5.41 -4.97
N ARG A 150 24.32 4.80 -5.25
CA ARG A 150 24.23 3.43 -5.79
C ARG A 150 23.09 3.31 -6.80
N ASN A 151 23.35 2.57 -7.87
CA ASN A 151 22.35 2.18 -8.85
C ASN A 151 22.51 0.69 -9.15
N MET A 152 21.55 -0.13 -8.75
CA MET A 152 21.61 -1.58 -8.89
C MET A 152 20.30 -2.11 -9.46
N ALA A 153 20.39 -3.09 -10.33
CA ALA A 153 19.26 -3.85 -10.85
C ALA A 153 19.24 -5.26 -10.27
N LEU A 154 18.06 -5.72 -9.87
CA LEU A 154 17.82 -7.13 -9.52
C LEU A 154 17.43 -7.86 -10.80
N GLU A 155 18.37 -8.59 -11.39
CA GLU A 155 18.10 -9.32 -12.62
C GLU A 155 17.22 -10.55 -12.36
N PRO A 156 16.03 -10.64 -12.97
CA PRO A 156 15.19 -11.81 -12.87
C PRO A 156 15.85 -12.98 -13.59
N GLY A 157 15.64 -14.20 -13.09
CA GLY A 157 16.06 -15.40 -13.83
C GLY A 157 15.28 -15.54 -15.16
N GLU A 158 15.67 -16.52 -15.97
CA GLU A 158 15.05 -16.78 -17.27
C GLU A 158 13.52 -16.83 -17.23
N ASN A 159 12.87 -16.19 -18.19
CA ASN A 159 11.41 -16.14 -18.35
C ASN A 159 10.63 -15.59 -17.15
N LYS A 160 11.25 -14.79 -16.30
CA LYS A 160 10.59 -14.14 -15.16
C LYS A 160 10.63 -12.63 -15.29
N ASP A 161 9.63 -12.00 -14.70
CA ASP A 161 9.53 -10.56 -14.52
C ASP A 161 9.32 -10.25 -13.04
N LEU A 162 10.10 -9.32 -12.46
CA LEU A 162 9.86 -8.79 -11.13
C LEU A 162 8.84 -7.65 -11.25
N ILE A 163 7.59 -7.95 -10.93
CA ILE A 163 6.47 -7.04 -11.20
C ILE A 163 6.48 -5.86 -10.22
N PHE A 164 6.66 -6.15 -8.93
CA PHE A 164 6.63 -5.18 -7.86
C PHE A 164 7.47 -5.67 -6.69
N GLY A 165 8.13 -4.76 -5.97
CA GLY A 165 8.93 -5.12 -4.79
C GLY A 165 9.03 -3.98 -3.79
N ARG A 166 9.23 -4.34 -2.53
CA ARG A 166 9.52 -3.47 -1.41
C ARG A 166 10.84 -3.90 -0.79
N SER A 167 11.57 -2.99 -0.19
CA SER A 167 12.84 -3.27 0.47
C SER A 167 12.82 -2.93 1.95
N ILE A 168 13.69 -3.58 2.68
CA ILE A 168 14.04 -3.25 4.06
C ILE A 168 15.53 -3.46 4.27
N ARG A 169 16.18 -2.55 4.97
CA ARG A 169 17.54 -2.75 5.48
C ARG A 169 17.48 -3.49 6.82
N ILE A 170 18.34 -4.46 7.00
CA ILE A 170 18.47 -5.21 8.24
C ILE A 170 19.84 -4.95 8.87
N PRO A 171 20.00 -5.21 10.19
CA PRO A 171 21.29 -5.06 10.87
C PRO A 171 22.42 -5.80 10.14
N GLY A 172 23.61 -5.22 10.15
CA GLY A 172 24.76 -5.76 9.42
C GLY A 172 24.86 -5.30 7.96
N GLY A 173 24.06 -4.30 7.55
CA GLY A 173 24.13 -3.70 6.21
C GLY A 173 23.56 -4.56 5.08
N LYS A 174 22.91 -5.65 5.41
CA LYS A 174 22.15 -6.44 4.43
C LYS A 174 20.85 -5.76 4.07
N GLN A 175 20.38 -6.02 2.86
CA GLN A 175 19.10 -5.53 2.35
C GLN A 175 18.27 -6.69 1.83
N ILE A 176 17.01 -6.71 2.17
CA ILE A 176 16.02 -7.65 1.66
C ILE A 176 15.08 -6.90 0.73
N VAL A 177 14.86 -7.47 -0.46
CA VAL A 177 13.81 -6.99 -1.36
C VAL A 177 12.85 -8.14 -1.60
N ALA A 178 11.59 -7.95 -1.25
CA ALA A 178 10.57 -8.97 -1.49
C ALA A 178 9.38 -8.39 -2.24
N GLY A 179 8.74 -9.24 -3.03
CA GLY A 179 7.63 -8.80 -3.87
C GLY A 179 7.07 -9.92 -4.71
N VAL A 180 6.40 -9.55 -5.79
CA VAL A 180 5.72 -10.49 -6.68
C VAL A 180 6.43 -10.60 -8.02
N TYR A 181 6.51 -11.82 -8.53
CA TYR A 181 7.06 -12.09 -9.85
C TYR A 181 6.01 -12.70 -10.78
N GLY A 182 6.18 -12.46 -12.08
CA GLY A 182 5.38 -13.04 -13.15
C GLY A 182 6.22 -13.84 -14.14
N ILE A 183 5.56 -14.28 -15.21
CA ILE A 183 6.22 -14.80 -16.41
C ILE A 183 6.35 -13.62 -17.37
N ARG A 184 7.42 -13.60 -18.15
CA ARG A 184 7.72 -12.56 -19.13
C ARG A 184 6.49 -12.03 -19.86
N SER A 185 6.33 -10.71 -19.86
CA SER A 185 5.22 -9.98 -20.48
C SER A 185 3.82 -10.25 -19.87
N SER A 186 3.73 -10.88 -18.71
CA SER A 186 2.46 -11.09 -18.01
C SER A 186 2.26 -10.03 -16.92
N GLU A 187 1.05 -9.46 -16.83
CA GLU A 187 0.63 -8.60 -15.72
C GLU A 187 0.22 -9.39 -14.46
N PHE A 188 0.13 -10.72 -14.58
CA PHE A 188 -0.30 -11.58 -13.49
C PHE A 188 0.88 -12.14 -12.71
N SER A 189 0.77 -12.08 -11.40
CA SER A 189 1.72 -12.67 -10.49
C SER A 189 1.62 -14.18 -10.45
N ARG A 190 2.75 -14.86 -10.40
CA ARG A 190 2.88 -16.33 -10.27
C ARG A 190 3.26 -16.77 -8.89
N GLY A 191 3.81 -15.88 -8.13
CA GLY A 191 4.32 -16.11 -6.79
C GLY A 191 5.05 -14.90 -6.26
N VAL A 192 5.79 -15.13 -5.21
CA VAL A 192 6.64 -14.12 -4.57
C VAL A 192 8.11 -14.41 -4.82
N PHE A 193 8.91 -13.35 -4.86
CA PHE A 193 10.36 -13.45 -4.83
C PHE A 193 10.90 -12.80 -3.56
N VAL A 194 12.05 -13.26 -3.12
CA VAL A 194 12.83 -12.62 -2.06
C VAL A 194 14.28 -12.55 -2.53
N ALA A 195 14.80 -11.36 -2.65
CA ALA A 195 16.19 -11.08 -2.97
C ALA A 195 16.92 -10.64 -1.70
N THR A 196 18.05 -11.26 -1.43
CA THR A 196 18.97 -10.91 -0.33
C THR A 196 20.19 -10.26 -0.94
N ILE A 197 20.50 -9.05 -0.50
CA ILE A 197 21.60 -8.24 -1.01
C ILE A 197 22.61 -8.05 0.10
N ALA A 198 23.82 -8.53 -0.12
CA ALA A 198 24.91 -8.35 0.82
C ALA A 198 25.55 -6.95 0.69
N PRO A 199 26.25 -6.44 1.71
CA PRO A 199 27.01 -5.19 1.62
C PRO A 199 28.01 -5.17 0.46
N SER A 200 28.54 -6.33 0.07
CA SER A 200 29.41 -6.50 -1.08
C SER A 200 28.72 -6.34 -2.45
N GLY A 201 27.40 -6.20 -2.49
CA GLY A 201 26.61 -6.12 -3.70
C GLY A 201 26.19 -7.46 -4.33
N LEU A 202 26.60 -8.57 -3.72
CA LEU A 202 26.14 -9.91 -4.13
C LEU A 202 24.66 -10.06 -3.81
N GLU A 203 23.90 -10.64 -4.74
CA GLU A 203 22.47 -10.88 -4.61
C GLU A 203 22.14 -12.36 -4.79
N GLN A 204 21.13 -12.80 -4.07
CA GLN A 204 20.50 -14.08 -4.28
C GLN A 204 18.99 -13.88 -4.36
N ILE A 205 18.35 -14.36 -5.43
CA ILE A 205 16.90 -14.28 -5.61
C ILE A 205 16.29 -15.68 -5.45
N LYS A 206 15.37 -15.82 -4.52
CA LYS A 206 14.54 -17.03 -4.34
C LYS A 206 13.12 -16.76 -4.81
N TYR A 207 12.51 -17.78 -5.41
CA TYR A 207 11.17 -17.71 -5.99
C TYR A 207 10.25 -18.74 -5.36
N TYR A 208 9.09 -18.32 -4.91
CA TYR A 208 8.05 -19.16 -4.30
C TYR A 208 6.77 -19.05 -5.12
N ASN A 209 6.36 -20.13 -5.79
CA ASN A 209 5.13 -20.14 -6.55
C ASN A 209 3.92 -20.21 -5.60
N PHE A 210 2.82 -19.54 -5.91
CA PHE A 210 1.61 -19.59 -5.09
C PHE A 210 1.06 -21.00 -4.88
N GLY A 211 1.28 -21.91 -5.82
CA GLY A 211 0.93 -23.31 -5.68
C GLY A 211 1.84 -24.12 -4.74
N ASP A 212 2.96 -23.54 -4.29
CA ASP A 212 3.87 -24.15 -3.34
C ASP A 212 3.62 -23.68 -1.90
N LEU A 213 2.78 -22.66 -1.71
CA LEU A 213 2.36 -22.15 -0.42
C LEU A 213 1.27 -23.06 0.19
N GLU A 214 1.38 -23.34 1.48
CA GLU A 214 0.53 -24.31 2.15
C GLU A 214 -0.87 -23.74 2.42
N ASN A 215 -0.92 -22.48 2.88
CA ASN A 215 -2.14 -21.85 3.38
C ASN A 215 -2.74 -20.83 2.43
N PHE A 216 -2.13 -20.61 1.27
CA PHE A 216 -2.55 -19.62 0.28
C PHE A 216 -4.05 -19.72 -0.10
N PHE A 217 -4.58 -20.93 -0.19
CA PHE A 217 -5.96 -21.16 -0.65
C PHE A 217 -6.97 -21.31 0.49
N ARG A 218 -6.56 -21.19 1.76
CA ARG A 218 -7.46 -21.32 2.93
C ARG A 218 -8.57 -20.28 3.01
N TYR A 219 -8.47 -19.18 2.27
CA TYR A 219 -9.55 -18.20 2.14
C TYR A 219 -10.76 -18.75 1.38
N MET A 220 -10.62 -19.86 0.65
CA MET A 220 -11.70 -20.48 -0.12
C MET A 220 -12.52 -21.43 0.75
N LYS A 221 -13.77 -21.66 0.33
CA LYS A 221 -14.57 -22.75 0.90
C LYS A 221 -13.83 -24.08 0.75
N ALA A 222 -13.86 -24.93 1.78
CA ALA A 222 -13.06 -26.17 1.89
C ALA A 222 -13.12 -27.06 0.62
N LYS A 223 -14.31 -27.24 0.03
CA LYS A 223 -14.50 -28.03 -1.20
C LYS A 223 -13.75 -27.44 -2.41
N ARG A 224 -13.67 -26.12 -2.51
CA ARG A 224 -12.93 -25.42 -3.59
C ARG A 224 -11.44 -25.49 -3.36
N GLU A 225 -10.99 -25.26 -2.14
CA GLU A 225 -9.59 -25.41 -1.72
C GLU A 225 -9.07 -26.82 -2.07
N GLN A 226 -9.79 -27.85 -1.66
CA GLN A 226 -9.40 -29.24 -1.94
C GLN A 226 -9.29 -29.55 -3.43
N ARG A 227 -10.22 -29.05 -4.25
CA ARG A 227 -10.16 -29.21 -5.72
C ARG A 227 -8.90 -28.55 -6.31
N ILE A 228 -8.55 -27.36 -5.85
CA ILE A 228 -7.36 -26.64 -6.32
C ILE A 228 -6.10 -27.37 -5.88
N LYS A 229 -5.98 -27.77 -4.61
CA LYS A 229 -4.84 -28.53 -4.08
C LYS A 229 -4.64 -29.86 -4.85
N SER A 230 -5.71 -30.59 -5.11
CA SER A 230 -5.65 -31.82 -5.93
C SER A 230 -5.22 -31.55 -7.38
N ARG A 231 -5.61 -30.40 -7.96
CA ARG A 231 -5.18 -30.00 -9.30
C ARG A 231 -3.71 -29.62 -9.34
N ILE A 232 -3.23 -28.92 -8.31
CA ILE A 232 -1.82 -28.56 -8.14
C ILE A 232 -0.97 -29.84 -8.07
N GLN A 233 -1.37 -30.78 -7.24
CA GLN A 233 -0.63 -32.03 -7.03
C GLN A 233 -0.56 -32.86 -8.32
N ARG A 234 -1.68 -33.00 -9.05
CA ARG A 234 -1.69 -33.66 -10.36
C ARG A 234 -0.76 -32.98 -11.39
N LYS A 235 -0.63 -31.65 -11.36
CA LYS A 235 0.28 -30.92 -12.23
C LYS A 235 1.75 -31.11 -11.79
N LYS A 236 2.03 -31.08 -10.48
CA LYS A 236 3.37 -31.35 -9.93
C LYS A 236 3.89 -32.73 -10.35
N ILE A 237 3.07 -33.77 -10.26
CA ILE A 237 3.41 -35.13 -10.70
C ILE A 237 3.81 -35.16 -12.20
N LYS A 238 3.21 -34.29 -13.02
CA LYS A 238 3.53 -34.15 -14.44
C LYS A 238 4.68 -33.16 -14.73
N GLY A 239 5.44 -32.74 -13.73
CA GLY A 239 6.51 -31.75 -13.87
C GLY A 239 6.01 -30.35 -14.30
N LYS A 240 4.72 -30.05 -14.16
CA LYS A 240 4.11 -28.80 -14.59
C LYS A 240 3.63 -27.99 -13.39
N LYS A 241 3.81 -26.67 -13.42
CA LYS A 241 3.23 -25.75 -12.43
C LYS A 241 1.86 -25.27 -12.86
N LEU A 242 0.95 -25.11 -11.89
CA LEU A 242 -0.35 -24.50 -12.15
C LEU A 242 -0.14 -22.98 -12.38
N ARG A 243 -0.86 -22.44 -13.35
CA ARG A 243 -0.84 -21.00 -13.61
C ARG A 243 -2.00 -20.35 -12.84
N PHE A 244 -1.67 -19.31 -12.07
CA PHE A 244 -2.62 -18.47 -11.38
C PHE A 244 -2.63 -17.07 -12.00
N ASN A 245 -3.78 -16.43 -12.01
CA ASN A 245 -3.96 -15.10 -12.59
C ASN A 245 -4.37 -14.14 -11.48
N TYR A 246 -3.46 -13.93 -10.52
CA TYR A 246 -3.64 -12.95 -9.47
C TYR A 246 -2.87 -11.67 -9.77
N ARG A 247 -3.42 -10.55 -9.33
CA ARG A 247 -2.70 -9.30 -9.16
C ARG A 247 -2.60 -9.04 -7.67
N PHE A 248 -1.49 -8.46 -7.23
CA PHE A 248 -1.25 -8.21 -5.81
C PHE A 248 -0.83 -6.78 -5.56
N LEU A 249 -1.41 -6.19 -4.51
CA LEU A 249 -0.84 -5.05 -3.82
C LEU A 249 0.11 -5.57 -2.75
N VAL A 250 1.39 -5.24 -2.88
CA VAL A 250 2.44 -5.64 -1.94
C VAL A 250 2.63 -4.53 -0.94
N HIS A 251 2.57 -4.87 0.34
CA HIS A 251 2.80 -3.94 1.45
C HIS A 251 4.29 -3.82 1.76
N GLU A 252 4.62 -2.92 2.68
CA GLU A 252 5.95 -2.83 3.23
C GLU A 252 6.33 -4.08 4.01
N LEU A 253 7.62 -4.37 4.03
CA LEU A 253 8.16 -5.47 4.82
C LEU A 253 8.18 -5.06 6.28
N VAL A 254 7.70 -5.92 7.15
CA VAL A 254 7.61 -5.66 8.59
C VAL A 254 8.55 -6.60 9.33
N PRO A 255 9.46 -6.09 10.18
CA PRO A 255 10.27 -6.95 11.05
C PRO A 255 9.38 -7.68 12.07
N TYR A 256 9.67 -8.96 12.30
CA TYR A 256 8.97 -9.76 13.30
C TYR A 256 9.93 -10.78 13.89
N LYS A 257 10.36 -10.60 15.14
CA LYS A 257 11.40 -11.39 15.78
C LYS A 257 12.71 -11.38 14.95
N ASP A 258 13.21 -12.54 14.61
CA ASP A 258 14.35 -12.80 13.71
C ASP A 258 13.96 -13.00 12.24
N GLN A 259 12.74 -12.58 11.89
CA GLN A 259 12.11 -12.76 10.59
C GLN A 259 11.65 -11.40 10.03
N PHE A 260 11.23 -11.41 8.79
CA PHE A 260 10.44 -10.34 8.20
C PHE A 260 9.20 -10.91 7.51
N VAL A 261 8.15 -10.13 7.61
CA VAL A 261 6.82 -10.49 7.13
C VAL A 261 6.51 -9.69 5.88
N LEU A 262 6.08 -10.38 4.84
CA LEU A 262 5.54 -9.81 3.62
C LEU A 262 4.03 -10.02 3.61
N LEU A 263 3.27 -8.94 3.44
CA LEU A 263 1.84 -8.95 3.20
C LEU A 263 1.56 -8.59 1.74
N GLY A 264 0.66 -9.32 1.10
CA GLY A 264 0.15 -9.00 -0.22
C GLY A 264 -1.36 -9.21 -0.30
N GLU A 265 -2.08 -8.28 -0.91
CA GLU A 265 -3.53 -8.35 -1.11
C GLU A 265 -3.86 -8.69 -2.55
N ALA A 266 -4.57 -9.78 -2.75
CA ALA A 266 -4.99 -10.26 -4.06
C ALA A 266 -6.26 -9.55 -4.53
N PHE A 267 -6.23 -9.00 -5.73
CA PHE A 267 -7.34 -8.30 -6.35
C PHE A 267 -7.48 -8.63 -7.84
N TYR A 268 -8.62 -8.28 -8.41
CA TYR A 268 -8.83 -8.30 -9.85
C TYR A 268 -9.75 -7.15 -10.29
N PRO A 269 -9.53 -6.57 -11.49
CA PRO A 269 -10.46 -5.60 -12.05
C PRO A 269 -11.73 -6.32 -12.50
N HIS A 270 -12.87 -5.73 -12.19
CA HIS A 270 -14.18 -6.22 -12.61
C HIS A 270 -14.79 -5.28 -13.64
N TYR A 271 -15.52 -5.85 -14.60
CA TYR A 271 -16.17 -5.12 -15.68
C TYR A 271 -17.60 -5.65 -15.83
N THR A 272 -18.57 -4.74 -15.91
CA THR A 272 -19.98 -5.04 -16.19
C THR A 272 -20.32 -4.74 -17.65
N ASP A 273 -21.34 -5.40 -18.18
CA ASP A 273 -21.80 -5.12 -19.54
C ASP A 273 -22.39 -3.70 -19.62
N ALA A 274 -22.03 -2.96 -20.66
CA ALA A 274 -22.48 -1.56 -20.85
C ALA A 274 -24.02 -1.40 -20.94
N ARG A 275 -24.73 -2.49 -21.21
CA ARG A 275 -26.20 -2.50 -21.28
C ARG A 275 -26.87 -2.47 -19.90
N GLU A 276 -26.16 -2.85 -18.84
CA GLU A 276 -26.67 -2.88 -17.47
C GLU A 276 -26.39 -1.56 -16.71
N THR A 277 -25.57 -0.69 -17.28
CA THR A 277 -25.26 0.62 -16.67
C THR A 277 -26.20 1.70 -17.20
N PRO A 278 -26.78 2.56 -16.33
CA PRO A 278 -27.58 3.71 -16.79
C PRO A 278 -26.75 4.56 -17.75
N PHE A 279 -27.31 4.88 -18.89
CA PHE A 279 -26.69 5.53 -20.06
C PHE A 279 -25.94 6.86 -19.74
N PHE A 280 -26.21 7.50 -18.64
CA PHE A 280 -25.63 8.78 -18.24
C PHE A 280 -24.19 8.72 -17.69
N GLY A 281 -23.67 7.54 -17.32
CA GLY A 281 -22.33 7.39 -16.75
C GLY A 281 -21.20 7.13 -17.76
N ALA A 282 -21.52 6.62 -18.94
CA ALA A 282 -20.52 6.13 -19.90
C ALA A 282 -19.76 7.23 -20.63
N TYR A 283 -20.35 8.40 -20.82
CA TYR A 283 -19.74 9.52 -21.55
C TYR A 283 -18.81 10.40 -20.70
N SER A 284 -18.91 10.35 -19.38
CA SER A 284 -18.07 11.12 -18.47
C SER A 284 -16.82 10.38 -18.00
N MET A 285 -16.68 9.10 -18.38
CA MET A 285 -15.56 8.25 -18.01
C MET A 285 -14.52 8.27 -19.13
N GLY A 286 -13.28 8.66 -18.79
CA GLY A 286 -12.18 8.76 -19.75
C GLY A 286 -11.81 7.43 -20.44
N PRO A 287 -10.96 7.45 -21.47
CA PRO A 287 -10.54 6.27 -22.20
C PRO A 287 -9.78 5.32 -21.27
N GLY A 288 -10.30 4.13 -21.05
CA GLY A 288 -9.79 3.10 -20.12
C GLY A 288 -10.88 2.48 -19.26
N PHE A 289 -12.02 3.14 -19.14
CA PHE A 289 -13.20 2.58 -18.47
C PHE A 289 -13.97 1.58 -19.32
N LEU A 290 -13.75 1.58 -20.64
CA LEU A 290 -14.35 0.61 -21.56
C LEU A 290 -13.31 -0.41 -22.00
N TYR A 291 -13.54 -1.67 -21.73
CA TYR A 291 -12.75 -2.80 -22.22
C TYR A 291 -13.67 -3.79 -22.90
N ASN A 292 -13.50 -3.99 -24.22
CA ASN A 292 -14.35 -4.87 -25.04
C ASN A 292 -15.86 -4.66 -24.86
N GLY A 293 -16.32 -3.39 -24.83
CA GLY A 293 -17.73 -3.04 -24.64
C GLY A 293 -18.25 -3.18 -23.21
N ARG A 294 -17.37 -3.41 -22.25
CA ARG A 294 -17.69 -3.50 -20.83
C ARG A 294 -17.19 -2.28 -20.08
N VAL A 295 -17.95 -1.84 -19.08
CA VAL A 295 -17.62 -0.71 -18.21
C VAL A 295 -16.85 -1.21 -17.00
N PHE A 296 -15.76 -0.54 -16.64
CA PHE A 296 -15.03 -0.83 -15.42
C PHE A 296 -15.92 -0.60 -14.19
N ASP A 297 -16.09 -1.63 -13.38
CA ASP A 297 -16.96 -1.66 -12.21
C ASP A 297 -16.19 -1.68 -10.88
N GLY A 298 -14.89 -1.53 -10.92
CA GLY A 298 -14.03 -1.45 -9.74
C GLY A 298 -13.06 -2.62 -9.61
N PHE A 299 -12.24 -2.52 -8.56
CA PHE A 299 -11.32 -3.58 -8.14
C PHE A 299 -11.97 -4.38 -7.01
N TYR A 300 -12.02 -5.69 -7.18
CA TYR A 300 -12.51 -6.62 -6.18
C TYR A 300 -11.36 -7.32 -5.50
N TYR A 301 -11.34 -7.28 -4.18
CA TYR A 301 -10.36 -7.96 -3.36
C TYR A 301 -10.86 -9.36 -2.98
N THR A 302 -9.94 -10.29 -2.84
CA THR A 302 -10.29 -11.68 -2.50
C THR A 302 -9.70 -12.14 -1.18
N HIS A 303 -8.43 -11.87 -0.96
CA HIS A 303 -7.71 -12.28 0.25
C HIS A 303 -6.39 -11.55 0.37
N ALA A 304 -5.88 -11.48 1.59
CA ALA A 304 -4.49 -11.16 1.86
C ALA A 304 -3.70 -12.43 2.11
N VAL A 305 -2.42 -12.42 1.74
CA VAL A 305 -1.45 -13.47 2.05
C VAL A 305 -0.34 -12.87 2.90
N VAL A 306 -0.02 -13.53 3.98
CA VAL A 306 1.05 -13.15 4.91
C VAL A 306 2.09 -14.24 4.90
N MET A 307 3.34 -13.88 4.76
CA MET A 307 4.44 -14.81 4.62
C MET A 307 5.61 -14.36 5.49
N GLY A 308 6.16 -15.27 6.28
CA GLY A 308 7.35 -15.04 7.09
C GLY A 308 8.60 -15.62 6.41
N PHE A 309 9.66 -14.82 6.38
CA PHE A 309 10.94 -15.18 5.80
C PHE A 309 12.07 -14.91 6.80
N ASN A 310 13.10 -15.75 6.80
CA ASN A 310 14.32 -15.44 7.53
C ASN A 310 15.22 -14.47 6.75
N GLU A 311 16.29 -14.00 7.36
CA GLU A 311 17.28 -13.08 6.79
C GLU A 311 17.99 -13.59 5.52
N ASN A 312 17.95 -14.88 5.27
CA ASN A 312 18.46 -15.51 4.06
C ASN A 312 17.39 -15.68 2.97
N GLY A 313 16.22 -15.06 3.14
CA GLY A 313 15.10 -15.12 2.21
C GLY A 313 14.44 -16.49 2.10
N LYS A 314 14.62 -17.41 3.10
CA LYS A 314 13.92 -18.68 3.13
C LYS A 314 12.51 -18.48 3.69
N LEU A 315 11.50 -18.95 2.97
CA LEU A 315 10.12 -18.98 3.46
C LEU A 315 10.05 -19.94 4.67
N LEU A 316 9.51 -19.46 5.77
CA LEU A 316 9.32 -20.21 7.01
C LEU A 316 7.87 -20.67 7.16
N TRP A 317 6.94 -19.79 6.85
CA TRP A 317 5.49 -20.03 6.95
C TRP A 317 4.69 -19.10 6.04
N ASP A 318 3.46 -19.47 5.75
CA ASP A 318 2.46 -18.63 5.11
C ASP A 318 1.10 -18.74 5.80
N ASN A 319 0.28 -17.72 5.66
CA ASN A 319 -1.11 -17.69 6.11
C ASN A 319 -1.94 -16.85 5.16
N SER A 320 -3.25 -16.98 5.19
CA SER A 320 -4.17 -16.16 4.39
C SER A 320 -5.28 -15.55 5.22
N PHE A 321 -5.73 -14.37 4.82
CA PHE A 321 -6.84 -13.65 5.43
C PHE A 321 -7.87 -13.29 4.37
N GLU A 322 -9.08 -13.78 4.51
CA GLU A 322 -10.16 -13.57 3.57
C GLU A 322 -10.63 -12.10 3.58
N ILE A 323 -10.68 -11.48 2.41
CA ILE A 323 -11.23 -10.14 2.22
C ILE A 323 -12.56 -10.30 1.48
N ASN A 324 -13.67 -10.07 2.17
CA ASN A 324 -15.00 -10.26 1.62
C ASN A 324 -15.64 -8.94 1.26
N ASP A 325 -16.30 -8.94 0.11
CA ASP A 325 -17.18 -7.89 -0.38
C ASP A 325 -16.51 -6.52 -0.57
N VAL A 326 -15.17 -6.46 -0.50
CA VAL A 326 -14.44 -5.22 -0.71
C VAL A 326 -14.34 -4.90 -2.18
N LYS A 327 -14.94 -3.78 -2.57
CA LYS A 327 -14.93 -3.22 -3.92
C LYS A 327 -14.54 -1.74 -3.85
N THR A 328 -13.56 -1.33 -4.66
CA THR A 328 -13.12 0.06 -4.74
C THR A 328 -12.89 0.49 -6.18
N PHE A 329 -12.91 1.79 -6.44
CA PHE A 329 -12.55 2.36 -7.74
C PHE A 329 -11.08 2.79 -7.82
N SER A 330 -10.39 2.84 -6.68
CA SER A 330 -8.94 3.06 -6.56
C SER A 330 -8.29 1.86 -5.88
N LEU A 331 -7.05 1.57 -6.21
CA LEU A 331 -6.28 0.56 -5.49
C LEU A 331 -5.79 1.13 -4.17
N GLU A 332 -6.16 0.48 -3.08
CA GLU A 332 -5.84 0.86 -1.71
C GLU A 332 -5.43 -0.38 -0.91
N GLN A 333 -4.50 -0.21 0.01
CA GLN A 333 -4.09 -1.27 0.93
C GLN A 333 -5.03 -1.28 2.14
N PHE A 334 -5.85 -2.32 2.24
CA PHE A 334 -6.85 -2.45 3.31
C PHE A 334 -6.29 -3.06 4.58
N VAL A 335 -5.57 -4.17 4.46
CA VAL A 335 -5.12 -4.95 5.61
C VAL A 335 -3.94 -4.27 6.29
N LYS A 336 -4.04 -4.10 7.60
CA LYS A 336 -2.93 -3.69 8.47
C LYS A 336 -2.44 -4.90 9.24
N VAL A 337 -1.14 -4.96 9.46
CA VAL A 337 -0.48 -6.00 10.26
C VAL A 337 0.02 -5.37 11.54
N ASP A 338 -0.57 -5.69 12.66
CA ASP A 338 -0.03 -5.32 13.96
C ASP A 338 0.89 -6.42 14.48
N VAL A 339 2.10 -6.02 14.83
CA VAL A 339 3.16 -6.93 15.28
C VAL A 339 3.21 -6.94 16.79
N LEU A 340 2.69 -7.99 17.38
CA LEU A 340 2.78 -8.24 18.81
C LEU A 340 4.00 -9.15 19.12
N PRO A 341 4.49 -9.21 20.36
CA PRO A 341 5.72 -9.96 20.67
C PRO A 341 5.70 -11.44 20.26
N ASP A 342 4.53 -12.08 20.30
CA ASP A 342 4.38 -13.51 20.02
C ASP A 342 3.40 -13.85 18.89
N ARG A 343 2.73 -12.85 18.30
CA ARG A 343 1.66 -13.04 17.32
C ARG A 343 1.54 -11.84 16.38
N LEU A 344 0.77 -12.02 15.32
CA LEU A 344 0.41 -10.98 14.37
C LEU A 344 -1.11 -10.81 14.37
N ALA A 345 -1.59 -9.59 14.47
CA ALA A 345 -2.98 -9.25 14.26
C ALA A 345 -3.17 -8.65 12.86
N LEU A 346 -3.99 -9.29 12.05
CA LEU A 346 -4.35 -8.84 10.72
C LEU A 346 -5.72 -8.17 10.82
N MET A 347 -5.81 -6.92 10.40
CA MET A 347 -7.05 -6.15 10.55
C MET A 347 -7.33 -5.33 9.31
N TYR A 348 -8.61 -5.20 8.96
CA TYR A 348 -9.06 -4.19 7.99
C TYR A 348 -10.45 -3.66 8.34
N ILE A 349 -10.70 -2.44 7.87
CA ILE A 349 -11.97 -1.76 8.03
C ILE A 349 -12.69 -1.69 6.68
N TYR A 350 -13.94 -2.08 6.65
CA TYR A 350 -14.79 -1.93 5.47
C TYR A 350 -16.27 -1.87 5.91
N GLU A 351 -17.04 -0.96 5.33
CA GLU A 351 -18.46 -0.76 5.63
C GLU A 351 -18.75 -0.64 7.14
N ASN A 352 -18.02 0.22 7.84
CA ASN A 352 -18.17 0.48 9.27
C ASN A 352 -17.96 -0.74 10.18
N LYS A 353 -17.26 -1.76 9.69
CA LYS A 353 -16.92 -2.98 10.43
C LYS A 353 -15.42 -3.22 10.40
N ILE A 354 -14.86 -3.55 11.55
CA ILE A 354 -13.48 -4.00 11.68
C ILE A 354 -13.49 -5.53 11.58
N ARG A 355 -12.62 -6.05 10.75
CA ARG A 355 -12.42 -7.49 10.61
C ARG A 355 -11.02 -7.82 11.07
N THR A 356 -10.92 -8.77 11.99
CA THR A 356 -9.65 -9.14 12.63
C THR A 356 -9.39 -10.62 12.50
N LYS A 357 -8.14 -11.00 12.35
CA LYS A 357 -7.65 -12.38 12.43
C LYS A 357 -6.29 -12.37 13.12
N ILE A 358 -6.10 -13.30 14.08
CA ILE A 358 -4.85 -13.41 14.82
C ILE A 358 -4.16 -14.70 14.47
N ILE A 359 -2.89 -14.57 14.16
CA ILE A 359 -2.03 -15.69 13.77
C ILE A 359 -0.73 -15.71 14.58
N ARG A 360 -0.19 -16.89 14.73
CA ARG A 360 1.20 -17.13 15.15
C ARG A 360 1.82 -18.02 14.10
N ASP A 361 2.65 -17.41 13.26
CA ASP A 361 3.27 -18.09 12.12
C ASP A 361 2.17 -18.72 11.20
N ASP A 362 2.20 -20.02 10.95
CA ASP A 362 1.22 -20.78 10.17
C ASP A 362 -0.10 -21.06 10.91
N ARG A 363 -0.12 -20.85 12.24
CA ARG A 363 -1.26 -21.20 13.10
C ARG A 363 -2.22 -20.04 13.25
N VAL A 364 -3.49 -20.34 13.16
CA VAL A 364 -4.56 -19.39 13.47
C VAL A 364 -4.88 -19.52 14.96
N LEU A 365 -4.62 -18.44 15.71
CA LEU A 365 -4.97 -18.37 17.15
C LEU A 365 -6.42 -17.95 17.33
N GLU A 366 -6.84 -16.95 16.54
CA GLU A 366 -8.22 -16.49 16.49
C GLU A 366 -8.67 -16.38 15.03
N GLY A 367 -9.78 -16.99 14.72
CA GLY A 367 -10.38 -16.92 13.40
C GLY A 367 -10.90 -15.50 13.11
N LYS A 368 -11.52 -15.31 11.95
CA LYS A 368 -12.05 -14.02 11.54
C LYS A 368 -13.15 -13.56 12.50
N SER A 369 -12.91 -12.45 13.23
CA SER A 369 -13.96 -11.70 13.93
C SER A 369 -14.46 -10.54 13.08
N ILE A 370 -15.66 -10.05 13.37
CA ILE A 370 -16.28 -8.90 12.70
C ILE A 370 -16.95 -8.05 13.78
N ASP A 371 -16.39 -6.87 14.02
CA ASP A 371 -16.83 -5.97 15.07
C ASP A 371 -17.31 -4.65 14.46
N PRO A 372 -18.52 -4.17 14.79
CA PRO A 372 -19.00 -2.89 14.30
C PRO A 372 -18.22 -1.73 14.96
N ILE A 373 -18.01 -0.66 14.21
CA ILE A 373 -17.52 0.58 14.79
C ILE A 373 -18.67 1.23 15.53
N LEU A 374 -18.49 1.41 16.84
CA LEU A 374 -19.51 1.99 17.70
C LEU A 374 -19.64 3.49 17.42
N THR A 375 -20.89 3.97 17.52
CA THR A 375 -21.21 5.40 17.54
C THR A 375 -20.95 5.98 18.93
N PHE A 376 -20.69 7.29 18.99
CA PHE A 376 -20.46 7.95 20.29
C PHE A 376 -21.69 7.88 21.22
N ARG A 377 -22.89 7.95 20.64
CA ARG A 377 -24.14 7.79 21.40
C ARG A 377 -24.77 6.45 21.01
N GLU A 378 -25.15 5.66 22.01
CA GLU A 378 -25.80 4.36 21.79
C GLU A 378 -27.12 4.46 20.98
N SER A 379 -27.81 5.61 21.09
CA SER A 379 -29.05 5.88 20.36
C SER A 379 -28.83 6.23 18.87
N ASP A 380 -27.59 6.49 18.44
CA ASP A 380 -27.31 6.86 17.06
C ASP A 380 -27.17 5.60 16.18
N VAL A 381 -27.75 5.65 14.99
CA VAL A 381 -27.71 4.56 14.02
C VAL A 381 -26.93 5.00 12.78
N VAL A 382 -25.94 4.23 12.39
CA VAL A 382 -25.17 4.48 11.17
C VAL A 382 -26.06 4.16 9.96
N ARG A 383 -26.13 5.12 9.02
CA ARG A 383 -26.77 4.97 7.72
C ARG A 383 -25.72 4.98 6.61
N ASN A 384 -26.04 4.39 5.46
CA ASN A 384 -25.16 4.37 4.27
C ASN A 384 -23.74 3.83 4.54
N GLU A 385 -23.63 2.69 5.21
CA GLU A 385 -22.37 2.03 5.50
C GLU A 385 -21.47 1.84 4.26
N LYS A 386 -22.08 1.71 3.07
CA LYS A 386 -21.38 1.43 1.80
C LYS A 386 -20.57 2.60 1.22
N ASN A 387 -20.82 3.83 1.65
CA ASN A 387 -20.21 5.04 1.08
C ASN A 387 -19.23 5.74 2.03
N THR A 388 -18.86 5.11 3.12
CA THR A 388 -17.96 5.68 4.12
C THR A 388 -16.51 5.37 3.79
N LYS A 389 -15.71 6.43 3.60
CA LYS A 389 -14.24 6.30 3.56
C LYS A 389 -13.74 6.22 5.00
N ASN A 390 -13.42 5.03 5.43
CA ASN A 390 -12.90 4.75 6.74
C ASN A 390 -11.44 4.30 6.62
N THR A 391 -10.61 4.75 7.54
CA THR A 391 -9.18 4.42 7.59
C THR A 391 -8.86 3.74 8.89
N LEU A 392 -8.07 2.69 8.83
CA LEU A 392 -7.46 2.02 9.97
C LEU A 392 -5.95 2.24 9.88
N SER A 393 -5.35 2.74 10.95
CA SER A 393 -3.90 2.99 10.98
C SER A 393 -3.33 2.74 12.37
N TYR A 394 -2.02 2.52 12.43
CA TYR A 394 -1.29 2.47 13.68
C TYR A 394 -1.31 3.83 14.37
N TRP A 395 -1.26 3.78 15.69
CA TRP A 395 -1.16 4.99 16.49
C TRP A 395 0.13 4.99 17.29
N TYR A 396 0.08 4.53 18.55
CA TYR A 396 1.25 4.42 19.41
C TYR A 396 1.14 3.19 20.30
N GLY A 397 2.27 2.58 20.66
CA GLY A 397 2.30 1.35 21.46
C GLY A 397 1.46 0.24 20.79
N ASP A 398 0.57 -0.36 21.54
CA ASP A 398 -0.33 -1.43 21.07
C ASP A 398 -1.68 -0.89 20.56
N TYR A 399 -1.75 0.39 20.21
CA TYR A 399 -3.00 1.03 19.80
C TYR A 399 -3.04 1.30 18.30
N LEU A 400 -4.20 1.05 17.74
CA LEU A 400 -4.60 1.51 16.41
C LEU A 400 -5.70 2.58 16.56
N TYR A 401 -5.93 3.32 15.50
CA TYR A 401 -7.12 4.15 15.41
C TYR A 401 -7.90 3.85 14.13
N ALA A 402 -9.22 3.86 14.25
CA ALA A 402 -10.12 3.87 13.13
C ALA A 402 -10.76 5.25 13.04
N CYS A 403 -10.68 5.88 11.88
CA CYS A 403 -11.30 7.17 11.64
C CYS A 403 -11.98 7.23 10.29
N GLY A 404 -12.94 8.15 10.17
CA GLY A 404 -13.67 8.33 8.93
C GLY A 404 -14.90 9.21 9.08
N MET A 405 -15.77 9.15 8.07
CA MET A 405 -17.04 9.87 8.07
C MET A 405 -18.19 8.88 8.22
N GLN A 406 -19.13 9.17 9.12
CA GLN A 406 -20.36 8.40 9.27
C GLN A 406 -21.58 9.28 9.05
N ASP A 407 -22.54 8.80 8.27
CA ASP A 407 -23.88 9.37 8.20
C ASP A 407 -24.72 8.71 9.30
N ILE A 408 -25.04 9.47 10.36
CA ILE A 408 -25.80 8.98 11.50
C ILE A 408 -27.19 9.60 11.56
N ALA A 409 -28.13 8.79 12.02
CA ALA A 409 -29.46 9.24 12.38
C ALA A 409 -29.63 9.14 13.90
N SER A 410 -30.22 10.18 14.50
CA SER A 410 -30.60 10.10 15.92
C SER A 410 -31.71 9.08 16.12
N GLY A 411 -31.47 8.10 17.01
CA GLY A 411 -32.49 7.15 17.47
C GLY A 411 -33.40 7.68 18.58
N SER A 412 -33.18 8.92 19.05
CA SER A 412 -33.99 9.49 20.12
C SER A 412 -35.42 9.79 19.66
N PRO A 413 -36.47 9.39 20.38
CA PRO A 413 -37.85 9.70 20.05
C PRO A 413 -38.08 11.20 19.87
N GLY A 414 -38.68 11.58 18.74
CA GLY A 414 -39.04 12.99 18.46
C GLY A 414 -37.93 13.81 17.79
N VAL A 415 -36.69 13.33 17.70
CA VAL A 415 -35.59 14.05 17.04
C VAL A 415 -35.16 13.30 15.80
N ARG A 416 -35.68 13.69 14.63
CA ARG A 416 -35.17 13.23 13.32
C ARG A 416 -34.06 14.15 12.85
N SER A 417 -32.81 13.90 13.27
CA SER A 417 -31.66 14.60 12.70
C SER A 417 -30.76 13.60 12.00
N ASN A 418 -30.57 13.78 10.71
CA ASN A 418 -29.50 13.13 9.96
C ASN A 418 -28.31 14.07 9.97
N ARG A 419 -27.16 13.56 10.36
CA ARG A 419 -25.91 14.35 10.40
C ARG A 419 -24.75 13.52 9.90
N ARG A 420 -23.83 14.18 9.25
CA ARG A 420 -22.54 13.61 8.86
C ARG A 420 -21.52 14.00 9.90
N VAL A 421 -20.87 13.02 10.48
CA VAL A 421 -19.89 13.21 11.56
C VAL A 421 -18.56 12.60 11.17
N PHE A 422 -17.48 13.26 11.54
CA PHE A 422 -16.16 12.63 11.60
C PHE A 422 -16.06 11.87 12.90
N PHE A 423 -15.58 10.63 12.84
CA PHE A 423 -15.31 9.82 14.02
C PHE A 423 -13.83 9.45 14.08
N ILE A 424 -13.34 9.26 15.28
CA ILE A 424 -12.07 8.63 15.57
C ILE A 424 -12.25 7.71 16.77
N ASN A 425 -11.93 6.43 16.58
CA ASN A 425 -11.99 5.41 17.62
C ASN A 425 -10.59 4.90 17.90
N LYS A 426 -10.20 4.91 19.16
CA LYS A 426 -9.01 4.25 19.66
C LYS A 426 -9.31 2.76 19.80
N LEU A 427 -8.51 1.94 19.18
CA LEU A 427 -8.64 0.50 19.19
C LEU A 427 -7.46 -0.10 19.94
N HIS A 428 -7.75 -1.03 20.82
CA HIS A 428 -6.75 -1.81 21.51
C HIS A 428 -7.14 -3.28 21.40
N TYR A 429 -6.20 -4.07 20.96
CA TYR A 429 -6.38 -5.51 21.00
C TYR A 429 -6.01 -5.99 22.41
N ALA A 430 -7.02 -6.39 23.18
CA ALA A 430 -6.80 -6.94 24.52
C ALA A 430 -5.99 -8.25 24.40
N ARG A 431 -4.95 -8.34 25.22
CA ARG A 431 -4.09 -9.52 25.31
C ARG A 431 -4.82 -10.70 25.93
#